data_efabc4502b736d873ddb0e469fa7f563
#
_entry.id   efabc4502b736d873ddb0e469fa7f563
#
_cell.length_a   1.000
_cell.length_b   1.000
_cell.length_c   1.000
_cell.angle_alpha   90.00
_cell.angle_beta   90.00
_cell.angle_gamma   90.00
#
_symmetry.space_group_name_H-M   'P 1'
#
loop_
_entity.id
_entity.type
_entity.pdbx_description
1 polymer ?
#
loop_
_entity_poly.entity_id
_entity_poly.type
_entity_poly.pdbx_seq_one_letter_code
_entity_poly.pdbx_strand_id
1 'polypeptide(L)'
;MLLLSGFGLRHALLCSTLFTGWGLRLAADAPPAARLPAFPGAEGAGRFTTGGRGTAAVPTTVLEVTNLNDDNQPGSLRYALTTKAGPRTIVFRVAGTIHLQSPLTISQPNTTIAGQTAPGGGICLADYPVGIKASNVIVRFVRFRMGDKNQNQGFKDGAGGDDALGGTRNNQLVVDHCSMSWSTDECFSVYEGDSTTLSWNLIGPPLNYSYHFEKGDADYERHGYGGIWGGQHASMHHNLFVHCNSRTPRFNGSRYTHPAGFENCDFRNNVIYDWGENNVYAGEGGNYNIVNNYYKPGPSTKPAVRARLLNPYKLTKGSNPLPYGKFYLAGNYQEASAEVTAHNWRGVDMHEGTRADTALAQAPRPFDLGPVATQTATEAYQLVLAGAGATRPARDTLDQRLVREVRLRTGRIIDVQGGYPHGTPYAVSQKAWPVLKTAPAPLDTDHDGMPDAWETAHKLNPKDARDRAKPGPGGYPMLEVYLAERAGE
;
A
#
# COMPACT_ATOMS: atom_id res chain seq x y z
N MET A 1 -25.99 -8.07 83.77
CA MET A 1 -25.43 -7.52 85.02
C MET A 1 -24.73 -6.22 84.60
N LEU A 2 -25.43 -5.10 84.71
CA LEU A 2 -25.23 -4.03 85.69
C LEU A 2 -23.81 -3.38 85.55
N LEU A 3 -23.54 -2.09 85.42
CA LEU A 3 -24.21 -0.82 85.75
C LEU A 3 -23.35 0.29 85.10
N LEU A 4 -23.94 1.33 84.47
CA LEU A 4 -24.08 2.73 84.93
C LEU A 4 -22.76 3.39 85.44
N SER A 5 -22.30 4.51 85.01
CA SER A 5 -22.80 5.88 84.94
C SER A 5 -21.67 6.84 84.79
N GLY A 6 -21.87 7.99 84.18
CA GLY A 6 -21.43 9.22 84.81
C GLY A 6 -21.17 10.40 83.85
N PHE A 7 -21.99 11.40 84.02
CA PHE A 7 -22.00 12.75 83.43
C PHE A 7 -20.69 13.55 83.64
N GLY A 8 -20.39 14.40 82.65
CA GLY A 8 -19.39 15.47 82.82
C GLY A 8 -19.43 16.52 81.75
N LEU A 9 -20.30 17.52 81.88
CA LEU A 9 -20.33 18.75 81.11
C LEU A 9 -19.08 19.61 81.43
N ARG A 10 -18.30 20.03 80.42
CA ARG A 10 -17.53 21.27 80.52
C ARG A 10 -17.45 21.98 79.17
N HIS A 11 -17.81 23.29 79.21
CA HIS A 11 -17.72 24.30 78.16
C HIS A 11 -16.30 24.47 77.62
N ALA A 12 -16.18 24.63 76.30
CA ALA A 12 -14.99 25.26 75.73
C ALA A 12 -15.34 26.02 74.45
N LEU A 13 -14.86 27.23 74.40
CA LEU A 13 -14.97 28.32 73.45
C LEU A 13 -14.86 27.93 71.94
N LEU A 14 -15.74 28.61 71.21
CA LEU A 14 -15.54 28.77 69.75
C LEU A 14 -14.29 29.63 69.47
N CYS A 15 -13.36 29.09 68.71
CA CYS A 15 -12.35 29.85 67.99
C CYS A 15 -12.57 29.64 66.50
N SER A 16 -13.19 30.62 65.82
CA SER A 16 -13.42 30.62 64.39
C SER A 16 -12.13 30.99 63.66
N THR A 17 -11.45 29.99 63.06
CA THR A 17 -10.35 30.20 62.08
C THR A 17 -10.91 30.12 60.66
N LEU A 18 -10.92 31.26 59.96
CA LEU A 18 -11.19 31.38 58.57
C LEU A 18 -10.11 30.64 57.77
N PHE A 19 -10.42 29.46 57.21
CA PHE A 19 -9.60 28.84 56.18
C PHE A 19 -10.00 29.41 54.84
N THR A 20 -9.17 30.30 54.28
CA THR A 20 -9.21 30.67 52.86
C THR A 20 -8.72 29.50 52.04
N GLY A 21 -9.65 28.70 51.54
CA GLY A 21 -9.34 27.60 50.59
C GLY A 21 -8.86 28.14 49.26
N TRP A 22 -7.59 28.05 49.01
CA TRP A 22 -7.04 28.16 47.65
C TRP A 22 -7.42 26.85 46.93
N GLY A 23 -8.48 26.88 46.14
CA GLY A 23 -8.81 25.81 45.22
C GLY A 23 -7.76 25.76 44.11
N LEU A 24 -6.84 24.81 44.20
CA LEU A 24 -6.06 24.40 43.01
C LEU A 24 -7.07 23.94 41.95
N ARG A 25 -7.33 24.77 40.96
CA ARG A 25 -7.92 24.31 39.70
C ARG A 25 -6.86 23.47 39.02
N LEU A 26 -6.97 22.14 39.06
CA LEU A 26 -6.31 21.28 38.12
C LEU A 26 -6.76 21.71 36.73
N ALA A 27 -5.85 22.30 35.97
CA ALA A 27 -6.08 22.53 34.54
C ALA A 27 -6.36 21.14 33.97
N ALA A 28 -7.56 20.95 33.43
CA ALA A 28 -7.86 19.77 32.65
C ALA A 28 -6.87 19.79 31.47
N ASP A 29 -6.05 18.74 31.40
CA ASP A 29 -5.15 18.56 30.25
C ASP A 29 -5.97 18.73 28.97
N ALA A 30 -5.53 19.64 28.11
CA ALA A 30 -6.13 19.79 26.80
C ALA A 30 -6.08 18.42 26.09
N PRO A 31 -7.15 17.98 25.45
CA PRO A 31 -7.13 16.73 24.74
C PRO A 31 -5.95 16.73 23.76
N PRO A 32 -5.21 15.61 23.64
CA PRO A 32 -4.05 15.56 22.74
C PRO A 32 -4.49 16.01 21.33
N ALA A 33 -3.70 16.90 20.74
CA ALA A 33 -3.98 17.42 19.40
C ALA A 33 -4.26 16.24 18.45
N ALA A 34 -5.37 16.31 17.71
CA ALA A 34 -5.74 15.25 16.78
C ALA A 34 -4.59 15.00 15.79
N ARG A 35 -4.15 13.74 15.68
CA ARG A 35 -3.07 13.39 14.74
C ARG A 35 -3.53 13.65 13.31
N LEU A 36 -2.74 14.38 12.54
CA LEU A 36 -3.01 14.61 11.12
C LEU A 36 -2.83 13.30 10.34
N PRO A 37 -3.76 12.94 9.45
CA PRO A 37 -3.57 11.86 8.49
C PRO A 37 -2.36 12.09 7.57
N ALA A 38 -1.95 11.06 6.84
CA ALA A 38 -0.84 11.10 5.88
C ALA A 38 -1.06 12.18 4.80
N PHE A 39 -2.29 12.33 4.36
CA PHE A 39 -2.82 13.36 3.45
C PHE A 39 -4.33 13.47 3.67
N PRO A 40 -5.01 14.51 3.19
CA PRO A 40 -6.46 14.60 3.24
C PRO A 40 -7.11 13.35 2.63
N GLY A 41 -8.04 12.74 3.36
CA GLY A 41 -8.70 11.51 2.91
C GLY A 41 -7.90 10.21 3.10
N ALA A 42 -6.72 10.22 3.72
CA ALA A 42 -5.99 8.99 4.04
C ALA A 42 -6.74 8.12 5.05
N GLU A 43 -6.90 6.83 4.74
CA GLU A 43 -7.69 5.88 5.49
C GLU A 43 -6.88 4.64 5.93
N GLY A 44 -7.50 3.78 6.73
CA GLY A 44 -6.94 2.50 7.13
C GLY A 44 -5.88 2.58 8.23
N ALA A 45 -5.18 1.48 8.46
CA ALA A 45 -4.22 1.31 9.55
C ALA A 45 -3.02 2.26 9.43
N GLY A 46 -2.53 2.50 8.21
CA GLY A 46 -1.40 3.40 7.92
C GLY A 46 -1.75 4.88 7.84
N ARG A 47 -3.01 5.28 8.03
CA ARG A 47 -3.48 6.66 7.82
C ARG A 47 -2.72 7.75 8.55
N PHE A 48 -1.99 7.44 9.61
CA PHE A 48 -1.20 8.38 10.38
C PHE A 48 0.31 8.34 10.08
N THR A 49 0.70 7.68 9.00
CA THR A 49 2.06 7.77 8.47
C THR A 49 2.37 9.22 8.12
N THR A 50 3.49 9.75 8.60
CA THR A 50 3.86 11.15 8.36
C THR A 50 4.77 11.32 7.15
N GLY A 51 5.44 10.24 6.71
CA GLY A 51 6.41 10.34 5.63
C GLY A 51 7.44 11.45 5.88
N GLY A 52 7.64 12.28 4.89
CA GLY A 52 8.58 13.39 4.92
C GLY A 52 8.12 14.65 5.65
N ARG A 53 6.95 14.66 6.29
CA ARG A 53 6.36 15.87 6.90
C ARG A 53 7.32 16.67 7.80
N GLY A 54 8.16 15.98 8.57
CA GLY A 54 9.05 16.64 9.51
C GLY A 54 8.29 17.28 10.70
N THR A 55 8.97 18.19 11.37
CA THR A 55 8.44 18.99 12.48
C THR A 55 8.89 20.45 12.34
N ALA A 56 8.36 21.36 13.15
CA ALA A 56 8.83 22.76 13.17
C ALA A 56 10.34 22.85 13.48
N ALA A 57 10.86 21.97 14.34
CA ALA A 57 12.28 21.93 14.69
C ALA A 57 13.15 21.25 13.61
N VAL A 58 12.59 20.28 12.89
CA VAL A 58 13.28 19.54 11.82
C VAL A 58 12.31 19.47 10.63
N PRO A 59 12.23 20.54 9.84
CA PRO A 59 11.31 20.57 8.68
C PRO A 59 11.74 19.59 7.58
N THR A 60 10.82 19.29 6.69
CA THR A 60 11.13 18.45 5.51
C THR A 60 12.22 19.07 4.66
N THR A 61 13.15 18.23 4.17
CA THR A 61 14.04 18.58 3.06
C THR A 61 13.36 18.22 1.75
N VAL A 62 13.19 19.20 0.86
CA VAL A 62 12.72 18.93 -0.49
C VAL A 62 13.89 18.50 -1.37
N LEU A 63 13.72 17.37 -2.05
CA LEU A 63 14.70 16.84 -2.99
C LEU A 63 14.04 16.74 -4.37
N GLU A 64 14.55 17.53 -5.30
CA GLU A 64 14.03 17.58 -6.66
C GLU A 64 14.69 16.53 -7.55
N VAL A 65 13.88 15.73 -8.24
CA VAL A 65 14.35 14.85 -9.33
C VAL A 65 14.21 15.61 -10.63
N THR A 66 15.35 16.01 -11.19
CA THR A 66 15.45 16.91 -12.36
C THR A 66 15.89 16.20 -13.64
N ASN A 67 16.31 14.93 -13.54
CA ASN A 67 16.72 14.12 -14.68
C ASN A 67 16.26 12.66 -14.51
N LEU A 68 16.36 11.87 -15.56
CA LEU A 68 15.98 10.45 -15.60
C LEU A 68 17.17 9.50 -15.44
N ASN A 69 18.33 10.00 -15.04
CA ASN A 69 19.51 9.17 -14.82
C ASN A 69 19.36 8.33 -13.55
N ASP A 70 20.09 7.22 -13.51
CA ASP A 70 20.22 6.36 -12.33
C ASP A 70 21.70 6.30 -11.87
N ASP A 71 22.31 7.48 -11.69
CA ASP A 71 23.76 7.66 -11.51
C ASP A 71 24.17 8.11 -10.08
N ASN A 72 23.22 8.16 -9.15
CA ASN A 72 23.42 8.62 -7.77
C ASN A 72 24.05 10.03 -7.66
N GLN A 73 23.84 10.91 -8.65
CA GLN A 73 24.24 12.30 -8.63
C GLN A 73 23.04 13.21 -8.26
N PRO A 74 23.28 14.42 -7.74
CA PRO A 74 22.21 15.39 -7.50
C PRO A 74 21.28 15.55 -8.70
N GLY A 75 19.97 15.51 -8.43
CA GLY A 75 18.93 15.53 -9.46
C GLY A 75 18.46 14.16 -9.93
N SER A 76 19.16 13.06 -9.59
CA SER A 76 18.65 11.70 -9.82
C SER A 76 17.77 11.21 -8.67
N LEU A 77 16.83 10.29 -8.93
CA LEU A 77 16.01 9.68 -7.89
C LEU A 77 16.86 8.86 -6.92
N ARG A 78 17.86 8.13 -7.41
CA ARG A 78 18.75 7.33 -6.55
C ARG A 78 19.46 8.21 -5.52
N TYR A 79 19.97 9.37 -5.92
CA TYR A 79 20.55 10.33 -4.99
C TYR A 79 19.54 10.80 -3.94
N ALA A 80 18.32 11.17 -4.36
CA ALA A 80 17.28 11.64 -3.45
C ALA A 80 16.88 10.58 -2.40
N LEU A 81 16.96 9.30 -2.74
CA LEU A 81 16.64 8.18 -1.85
C LEU A 81 17.80 7.76 -0.93
N THR A 82 19.05 8.01 -1.32
CA THR A 82 20.22 7.53 -0.58
C THR A 82 20.89 8.60 0.26
N THR A 83 20.80 9.89 -0.13
CA THR A 83 21.42 10.99 0.61
C THR A 83 20.85 11.11 2.04
N LYS A 84 21.72 11.50 2.99
CA LYS A 84 21.32 11.69 4.39
C LYS A 84 20.78 13.11 4.59
N ALA A 85 19.49 13.29 4.54
CA ALA A 85 18.83 14.61 4.61
C ALA A 85 17.74 14.74 5.69
N GLY A 86 17.63 13.79 6.61
CA GLY A 86 16.53 13.75 7.60
C GLY A 86 15.16 13.48 6.94
N PRO A 87 14.05 14.01 7.48
CA PRO A 87 12.75 13.94 6.84
C PRO A 87 12.82 14.58 5.45
N ARG A 88 12.28 13.88 4.43
CA ARG A 88 12.39 14.33 3.04
C ARG A 88 11.11 14.16 2.24
N THR A 89 10.84 15.13 1.40
CA THR A 89 9.81 15.04 0.37
C THR A 89 10.48 15.09 -1.01
N ILE A 90 10.30 14.04 -1.79
CA ILE A 90 10.88 13.91 -3.14
C ILE A 90 9.81 14.33 -4.14
N VAL A 91 10.13 15.37 -4.91
CA VAL A 91 9.28 15.91 -5.97
C VAL A 91 9.97 15.75 -7.33
N PHE A 92 9.18 15.64 -8.39
CA PHE A 92 9.69 15.41 -9.74
C PHE A 92 9.51 16.67 -10.60
N ARG A 93 10.61 17.11 -11.18
CA ARG A 93 10.67 18.21 -12.17
C ARG A 93 10.80 17.70 -13.61
N VAL A 94 10.74 16.39 -13.77
CA VAL A 94 10.87 15.67 -15.03
C VAL A 94 9.82 14.57 -15.11
N ALA A 95 9.35 14.23 -16.30
CA ALA A 95 8.53 13.05 -16.55
C ALA A 95 9.26 12.08 -17.49
N GLY A 96 9.02 10.79 -17.31
CA GLY A 96 9.62 9.77 -18.15
C GLY A 96 9.85 8.46 -17.41
N THR A 97 10.58 7.57 -18.06
CA THR A 97 11.01 6.29 -17.49
C THR A 97 12.46 6.38 -17.05
N ILE A 98 12.70 6.14 -15.76
CA ILE A 98 14.04 5.93 -15.20
C ILE A 98 14.39 4.46 -15.40
N HIS A 99 15.33 4.19 -16.30
CA HIS A 99 15.90 2.86 -16.51
C HIS A 99 16.97 2.60 -15.46
N LEU A 100 16.60 1.85 -14.42
CA LEU A 100 17.49 1.53 -13.32
C LEU A 100 18.69 0.71 -13.81
N GLN A 101 19.86 0.93 -13.21
CA GLN A 101 21.11 0.22 -13.52
C GLN A 101 21.43 -0.86 -12.46
N SER A 102 20.71 -0.84 -11.36
CA SER A 102 20.78 -1.81 -10.27
C SER A 102 19.53 -1.74 -9.42
N PRO A 103 19.24 -2.74 -8.57
CA PRO A 103 18.13 -2.67 -7.62
C PRO A 103 18.11 -1.35 -6.85
N LEU A 104 16.92 -0.74 -6.72
CA LEU A 104 16.76 0.52 -6.02
C LEU A 104 16.15 0.26 -4.63
N THR A 105 16.68 0.92 -3.61
CA THR A 105 16.18 0.75 -2.24
C THR A 105 15.75 2.09 -1.63
N ILE A 106 14.53 2.14 -1.14
CA ILE A 106 14.04 3.20 -0.25
C ILE A 106 14.56 2.86 1.15
N SER A 107 15.75 3.36 1.51
CA SER A 107 16.48 3.00 2.72
C SER A 107 16.40 4.05 3.83
N GLN A 108 15.93 5.25 3.52
CA GLN A 108 15.85 6.34 4.47
C GLN A 108 14.43 6.46 5.04
N PRO A 109 14.26 6.47 6.37
CA PRO A 109 12.96 6.68 6.99
C PRO A 109 12.48 8.13 6.80
N ASN A 110 11.23 8.38 7.16
CA ASN A 110 10.61 9.69 7.06
C ASN A 110 10.69 10.26 5.64
N THR A 111 10.23 9.46 4.67
CA THR A 111 10.31 9.78 3.24
C THR A 111 8.92 9.82 2.61
N THR A 112 8.64 10.89 1.87
CA THR A 112 7.49 10.99 0.95
C THR A 112 8.01 11.04 -0.49
N ILE A 113 7.49 10.18 -1.36
CA ILE A 113 7.75 10.19 -2.80
C ILE A 113 6.47 10.61 -3.51
N ALA A 114 6.46 11.82 -4.05
CA ALA A 114 5.29 12.48 -4.62
C ALA A 114 5.29 12.42 -6.16
N GLY A 115 4.96 11.26 -6.74
CA GLY A 115 4.92 11.05 -8.19
C GLY A 115 3.94 11.96 -8.93
N GLN A 116 2.88 12.46 -8.27
CA GLN A 116 1.91 13.40 -8.82
C GLN A 116 2.50 14.77 -9.19
N THR A 117 3.71 15.09 -8.73
CA THR A 117 4.40 16.34 -9.07
C THR A 117 5.11 16.28 -10.43
N ALA A 118 5.35 15.07 -10.97
CA ALA A 118 6.02 14.92 -12.27
C ALA A 118 5.22 15.61 -13.38
N PRO A 119 5.85 16.44 -14.21
CA PRO A 119 5.15 17.14 -15.30
C PRO A 119 4.78 16.15 -16.42
N GLY A 120 3.75 16.46 -17.20
CA GLY A 120 3.37 15.67 -18.37
C GLY A 120 2.84 14.27 -18.06
N GLY A 121 3.57 13.21 -18.45
CA GLY A 121 3.11 11.83 -18.37
C GLY A 121 3.34 11.11 -17.04
N GLY A 122 4.01 11.76 -16.07
CA GLY A 122 4.37 11.14 -14.80
C GLY A 122 5.69 10.38 -14.84
N ILE A 123 5.95 9.56 -13.81
CA ILE A 123 7.25 8.87 -13.62
C ILE A 123 7.06 7.34 -13.60
N CYS A 124 8.02 6.62 -14.18
CA CYS A 124 8.10 5.16 -14.18
C CYS A 124 9.51 4.71 -13.82
N LEU A 125 9.64 3.65 -13.02
CA LEU A 125 10.89 2.96 -12.73
C LEU A 125 10.88 1.62 -13.46
N ALA A 126 11.96 1.31 -14.17
CA ALA A 126 12.06 0.14 -15.04
C ALA A 126 13.36 -0.63 -14.82
N ASP A 127 13.43 -1.85 -15.32
CA ASP A 127 14.59 -2.73 -15.48
C ASP A 127 15.09 -3.44 -14.21
N TYR A 128 14.83 -2.95 -13.02
CA TYR A 128 15.21 -3.59 -11.76
C TYR A 128 14.13 -3.47 -10.69
N PRO A 129 14.16 -4.34 -9.67
CA PRO A 129 13.24 -4.27 -8.54
C PRO A 129 13.45 -3.02 -7.68
N VAL A 130 12.39 -2.62 -6.99
CA VAL A 130 12.43 -1.56 -5.98
C VAL A 130 12.05 -2.11 -4.61
N GLY A 131 12.94 -1.94 -3.63
CA GLY A 131 12.74 -2.42 -2.26
C GLY A 131 12.45 -1.30 -1.28
N ILE A 132 11.49 -1.47 -0.39
CA ILE A 132 11.25 -0.59 0.76
C ILE A 132 11.89 -1.24 1.99
N LYS A 133 12.94 -0.62 2.53
CA LYS A 133 13.68 -1.08 3.71
C LYS A 133 13.68 -0.05 4.85
N ALA A 134 12.74 0.89 4.82
CA ALA A 134 12.61 1.94 5.81
C ALA A 134 11.16 2.06 6.29
N SER A 135 10.99 2.58 7.50
CA SER A 135 9.70 2.88 8.10
C SER A 135 9.33 4.36 7.94
N ASN A 136 8.06 4.67 8.14
CA ASN A 136 7.49 6.00 7.95
C ASN A 136 7.69 6.52 6.53
N VAL A 137 7.14 5.77 5.56
CA VAL A 137 7.29 6.03 4.13
C VAL A 137 5.92 6.19 3.47
N ILE A 138 5.79 7.21 2.64
CA ILE A 138 4.63 7.45 1.77
C ILE A 138 5.11 7.41 0.32
N VAL A 139 4.49 6.58 -0.52
CA VAL A 139 4.74 6.53 -1.96
C VAL A 139 3.43 6.71 -2.71
N ARG A 140 3.35 7.72 -3.57
CA ARG A 140 2.12 8.02 -4.32
C ARG A 140 2.39 8.28 -5.80
N PHE A 141 1.52 7.76 -6.65
CA PHE A 141 1.46 8.02 -8.10
C PHE A 141 2.75 7.64 -8.87
N VAL A 142 3.46 6.61 -8.44
CA VAL A 142 4.65 6.09 -9.12
C VAL A 142 4.32 4.78 -9.84
N ARG A 143 4.95 4.54 -11.00
CA ARG A 143 4.86 3.28 -11.73
C ARG A 143 6.13 2.48 -11.53
N PHE A 144 5.98 1.19 -11.20
CA PHE A 144 7.04 0.21 -11.03
C PHE A 144 6.83 -0.88 -12.09
N ARG A 145 7.56 -0.79 -13.20
CA ARG A 145 7.44 -1.70 -14.34
C ARG A 145 8.78 -2.36 -14.59
N MET A 146 9.06 -3.41 -13.77
CA MET A 146 10.38 -4.03 -13.71
C MET A 146 10.82 -4.59 -15.07
N GLY A 147 10.01 -5.46 -15.67
CA GLY A 147 10.41 -6.21 -16.86
C GLY A 147 11.47 -7.29 -16.60
N ASP A 148 11.79 -8.05 -17.63
CA ASP A 148 12.62 -9.26 -17.52
C ASP A 148 14.09 -9.07 -17.95
N LYS A 149 14.52 -7.83 -18.26
CA LYS A 149 15.85 -7.52 -18.80
C LYS A 149 17.00 -8.15 -18.02
N ASN A 150 16.93 -8.09 -16.70
CA ASN A 150 18.00 -8.50 -15.80
C ASN A 150 17.66 -9.76 -15.00
N GLN A 151 16.64 -10.53 -15.43
CA GLN A 151 16.14 -11.70 -14.73
C GLN A 151 16.58 -13.04 -15.34
N ASN A 152 17.25 -13.00 -16.50
CA ASN A 152 17.57 -14.18 -17.31
C ASN A 152 18.91 -14.84 -16.96
N GLN A 153 19.45 -14.60 -15.77
CA GLN A 153 20.73 -15.15 -15.31
C GLN A 153 20.59 -16.22 -14.23
N GLY A 154 19.37 -16.69 -13.92
CA GLY A 154 19.10 -17.63 -12.83
C GLY A 154 20.00 -18.86 -12.80
N PHE A 155 20.28 -19.47 -13.95
CA PHE A 155 21.20 -20.60 -14.07
C PHE A 155 22.67 -20.26 -13.78
N LYS A 156 23.04 -18.97 -13.78
CA LYS A 156 24.42 -18.53 -13.53
C LYS A 156 24.60 -17.99 -12.10
N ASP A 157 23.71 -17.16 -11.65
CA ASP A 157 23.84 -16.40 -10.39
C ASP A 157 22.64 -16.55 -9.43
N GLY A 158 21.61 -17.29 -9.83
CA GLY A 158 20.40 -17.48 -9.05
C GLY A 158 19.43 -16.29 -9.09
N ALA A 159 19.67 -15.30 -9.99
CA ALA A 159 18.74 -14.19 -10.19
C ALA A 159 17.50 -14.63 -10.98
N GLY A 160 16.32 -14.06 -10.67
CA GLY A 160 15.10 -14.32 -11.43
C GLY A 160 13.80 -14.25 -10.62
N GLY A 161 13.88 -14.25 -9.28
CA GLY A 161 12.73 -14.18 -8.39
C GLY A 161 12.55 -12.78 -7.78
N ASP A 162 12.37 -11.73 -8.61
CA ASP A 162 12.29 -10.36 -8.14
C ASP A 162 10.87 -9.76 -8.23
N ASP A 163 10.47 -9.07 -7.14
CA ASP A 163 9.26 -8.26 -7.08
C ASP A 163 9.44 -6.92 -7.78
N ALA A 164 8.39 -6.39 -8.42
CA ALA A 164 8.48 -5.04 -8.99
C ALA A 164 8.56 -3.97 -7.88
N LEU A 165 7.79 -4.15 -6.78
CA LEU A 165 7.90 -3.36 -5.55
C LEU A 165 7.69 -4.29 -4.35
N GLY A 166 8.65 -4.32 -3.43
CA GLY A 166 8.56 -5.15 -2.23
C GLY A 166 9.01 -4.44 -0.95
N GLY A 167 8.47 -4.87 0.19
CA GLY A 167 8.88 -4.37 1.50
C GLY A 167 8.43 -5.29 2.62
N THR A 168 9.34 -5.59 3.55
CA THR A 168 9.03 -6.43 4.72
C THR A 168 9.46 -5.74 6.01
N ARG A 169 8.69 -5.95 7.09
CA ARG A 169 8.97 -5.43 8.44
C ARG A 169 9.01 -3.89 8.51
N ASN A 170 8.31 -3.21 7.61
CA ASN A 170 8.19 -1.75 7.62
C ASN A 170 7.00 -1.33 8.49
N ASN A 171 7.20 -0.32 9.32
CA ASN A 171 6.14 0.28 10.11
C ASN A 171 5.77 1.64 9.54
N GLN A 172 4.48 2.00 9.63
CA GLN A 172 3.97 3.27 9.09
C GLN A 172 4.30 3.40 7.59
N LEU A 173 3.62 2.59 6.78
CA LEU A 173 3.80 2.59 5.33
C LEU A 173 2.48 2.90 4.64
N VAL A 174 2.51 3.84 3.68
CA VAL A 174 1.41 4.08 2.75
C VAL A 174 1.94 3.97 1.33
N VAL A 175 1.34 3.08 0.53
CA VAL A 175 1.53 3.00 -0.92
C VAL A 175 0.18 3.22 -1.56
N ASP A 176 0.02 4.34 -2.25
CA ASP A 176 -1.26 4.82 -2.71
C ASP A 176 -1.22 5.27 -4.17
N HIS A 177 -2.23 4.89 -4.96
CA HIS A 177 -2.32 5.23 -6.39
C HIS A 177 -1.04 4.90 -7.20
N CYS A 178 -0.39 3.78 -6.92
CA CYS A 178 0.77 3.31 -7.68
C CYS A 178 0.38 2.19 -8.66
N SER A 179 1.20 1.97 -9.68
CA SER A 179 1.01 0.87 -10.64
C SER A 179 2.23 -0.03 -10.65
N MET A 180 2.05 -1.33 -10.42
CA MET A 180 3.11 -2.35 -10.40
C MET A 180 2.84 -3.37 -11.50
N SER A 181 3.86 -3.67 -12.33
CA SER A 181 3.71 -4.60 -13.46
C SER A 181 5.03 -5.26 -13.82
N TRP A 182 4.93 -6.43 -14.49
CA TRP A 182 6.03 -7.08 -15.18
C TRP A 182 7.16 -7.58 -14.26
N SER A 183 6.80 -8.00 -13.06
CA SER A 183 7.66 -8.75 -12.18
C SER A 183 7.86 -10.18 -12.69
N THR A 184 8.93 -10.82 -12.28
CA THR A 184 9.15 -12.26 -12.50
C THR A 184 8.70 -13.08 -11.32
N ASP A 185 8.63 -12.49 -10.12
CA ASP A 185 7.96 -13.02 -8.94
C ASP A 185 6.66 -12.24 -8.70
N GLU A 186 6.46 -11.54 -7.59
CA GLU A 186 5.26 -10.77 -7.33
C GLU A 186 5.34 -9.33 -7.89
N CYS A 187 4.19 -8.81 -8.31
CA CYS A 187 4.13 -7.38 -8.64
C CYS A 187 4.33 -6.50 -7.42
N PHE A 188 3.73 -6.87 -6.26
CA PHE A 188 3.73 -6.01 -5.10
C PHE A 188 3.56 -6.79 -3.80
N SER A 189 4.63 -6.95 -3.02
CA SER A 189 4.59 -7.66 -1.74
C SER A 189 4.94 -6.76 -0.56
N VAL A 190 4.03 -6.70 0.45
CA VAL A 190 4.26 -5.97 1.71
C VAL A 190 3.69 -6.78 2.87
N TYR A 191 4.55 -7.21 3.80
CA TYR A 191 4.14 -8.05 4.92
C TYR A 191 5.07 -7.91 6.13
N GLU A 192 4.70 -8.52 7.26
CA GLU A 192 5.40 -8.51 8.55
C GLU A 192 5.64 -7.11 9.16
N GLY A 193 5.01 -6.06 8.62
CA GLY A 193 5.08 -4.70 9.14
C GLY A 193 3.90 -4.38 10.06
N ASP A 194 3.81 -3.10 10.44
CA ASP A 194 2.70 -2.56 11.24
C ASP A 194 2.24 -1.20 10.71
N SER A 195 0.97 -0.86 10.92
CA SER A 195 0.40 0.43 10.52
C SER A 195 0.57 0.70 9.02
N THR A 196 0.14 -0.26 8.18
CA THR A 196 0.29 -0.23 6.73
C THR A 196 -1.05 0.07 6.05
N THR A 197 -1.03 0.92 5.02
CA THR A 197 -2.14 1.08 4.07
C THR A 197 -1.66 0.91 2.64
N LEU A 198 -2.29 -0.01 1.89
CA LEU A 198 -2.09 -0.21 0.46
C LEU A 198 -3.41 0.12 -0.24
N SER A 199 -3.49 1.27 -0.92
CA SER A 199 -4.75 1.79 -1.43
C SER A 199 -4.67 2.26 -2.87
N TRP A 200 -5.74 2.03 -3.62
CA TRP A 200 -5.90 2.54 -4.97
C TRP A 200 -4.78 2.14 -5.95
N ASN A 201 -4.08 1.02 -5.69
CA ASN A 201 -3.00 0.55 -6.57
C ASN A 201 -3.56 -0.31 -7.70
N LEU A 202 -2.85 -0.32 -8.84
CA LEU A 202 -3.07 -1.24 -9.94
C LEU A 202 -1.93 -2.25 -9.96
N ILE A 203 -2.26 -3.52 -9.77
CA ILE A 203 -1.31 -4.62 -9.63
C ILE A 203 -1.47 -5.59 -10.79
N GLY A 204 -0.45 -5.70 -11.62
CA GLY A 204 -0.44 -6.59 -12.79
C GLY A 204 -0.30 -5.89 -14.14
N PRO A 205 -0.13 -6.67 -15.23
CA PRO A 205 0.15 -8.11 -15.20
C PRO A 205 1.59 -8.39 -14.76
N PRO A 206 1.82 -9.41 -13.92
CA PRO A 206 3.13 -10.03 -13.76
C PRO A 206 3.48 -10.86 -14.98
N LEU A 207 4.73 -11.35 -15.05
CA LEU A 207 5.22 -12.24 -16.12
C LEU A 207 5.13 -13.70 -15.66
N ASN A 208 4.30 -14.50 -16.32
CA ASN A 208 3.95 -15.84 -15.85
C ASN A 208 4.99 -16.90 -16.18
N TYR A 209 5.35 -17.07 -17.46
CA TYR A 209 6.46 -17.92 -17.86
C TYR A 209 7.56 -17.02 -18.44
N SER A 210 8.35 -16.51 -17.51
CA SER A 210 9.48 -15.62 -17.79
C SER A 210 10.76 -16.26 -17.25
N TYR A 211 11.43 -15.62 -16.32
CA TYR A 211 12.71 -16.05 -15.81
C TYR A 211 12.71 -16.28 -14.30
N HIS A 212 11.55 -16.58 -13.70
CA HIS A 212 11.50 -16.96 -12.29
C HIS A 212 12.36 -18.20 -12.08
N PHE A 213 13.29 -18.13 -11.11
CA PHE A 213 14.25 -19.16 -10.82
C PHE A 213 14.59 -19.17 -9.33
N GLU A 214 14.49 -20.32 -8.71
CA GLU A 214 15.01 -20.57 -7.37
C GLU A 214 16.24 -21.45 -7.45
N LYS A 215 17.22 -21.23 -6.57
CA LYS A 215 18.45 -22.01 -6.58
C LYS A 215 18.17 -23.49 -6.38
N GLY A 216 18.46 -24.29 -7.40
CA GLY A 216 18.21 -25.72 -7.43
C GLY A 216 17.17 -26.16 -8.44
N ASP A 217 16.48 -25.23 -9.07
CA ASP A 217 15.54 -25.53 -10.15
C ASP A 217 16.26 -26.10 -11.37
N ALA A 218 15.57 -27.00 -12.07
CA ALA A 218 16.06 -27.57 -13.33
C ALA A 218 15.73 -26.70 -14.54
N ASP A 219 14.72 -25.82 -14.43
CA ASP A 219 14.25 -24.91 -15.48
C ASP A 219 13.54 -23.71 -14.83
N TYR A 220 13.21 -22.69 -15.62
CA TYR A 220 12.41 -21.57 -15.19
C TYR A 220 10.98 -21.99 -14.85
N GLU A 221 10.44 -21.44 -13.78
CA GLU A 221 9.10 -21.76 -13.31
C GLU A 221 8.04 -20.82 -13.91
N ARG A 222 6.79 -21.34 -13.97
CA ARG A 222 5.61 -20.49 -14.19
C ARG A 222 5.22 -19.87 -12.88
N HIS A 223 5.33 -18.54 -12.80
CA HIS A 223 5.02 -17.77 -11.60
C HIS A 223 3.87 -16.79 -11.85
N GLY A 224 4.13 -15.54 -12.17
CA GLY A 224 3.11 -14.58 -12.56
C GLY A 224 2.17 -14.18 -11.43
N TYR A 225 2.70 -13.72 -10.29
CA TYR A 225 1.93 -13.52 -9.07
C TYR A 225 1.66 -12.05 -8.75
N GLY A 226 0.52 -11.77 -8.09
CA GLY A 226 0.12 -10.43 -7.69
C GLY A 226 0.92 -9.92 -6.50
N GLY A 227 0.81 -10.56 -5.33
CA GLY A 227 1.57 -10.14 -4.16
C GLY A 227 1.32 -10.95 -2.90
N ILE A 228 2.31 -10.96 -2.00
CA ILE A 228 2.16 -11.40 -0.61
C ILE A 228 1.87 -10.16 0.23
N TRP A 229 0.70 -10.13 0.87
CA TRP A 229 0.26 -9.00 1.70
C TRP A 229 -0.01 -9.45 3.13
N GLY A 230 0.36 -8.60 4.09
CA GLY A 230 0.16 -8.89 5.49
C GLY A 230 0.68 -7.79 6.40
N GLY A 231 0.60 -8.04 7.70
CA GLY A 231 1.10 -7.13 8.73
C GLY A 231 0.30 -7.21 10.02
N GLN A 232 0.85 -6.68 11.09
CA GLN A 232 0.20 -6.68 12.39
C GLN A 232 -1.09 -5.85 12.40
N HIS A 233 -1.09 -4.69 11.71
CA HIS A 233 -2.27 -3.90 11.37
C HIS A 233 -2.09 -3.39 9.94
N ALA A 234 -2.83 -3.97 9.00
CA ALA A 234 -2.74 -3.61 7.59
C ALA A 234 -4.12 -3.42 6.96
N SER A 235 -4.29 -2.32 6.22
CA SER A 235 -5.50 -2.04 5.42
C SER A 235 -5.15 -2.05 3.94
N MET A 236 -5.94 -2.76 3.16
CA MET A 236 -5.72 -2.99 1.74
C MET A 236 -7.03 -2.75 1.02
N HIS A 237 -7.20 -1.55 0.44
CA HIS A 237 -8.51 -1.18 -0.09
C HIS A 237 -8.45 -0.47 -1.45
N HIS A 238 -9.49 -0.65 -2.23
CA HIS A 238 -9.66 -0.04 -3.56
C HIS A 238 -8.54 -0.35 -4.55
N ASN A 239 -7.86 -1.49 -4.39
CA ASN A 239 -6.84 -1.93 -5.32
C ASN A 239 -7.45 -2.72 -6.48
N LEU A 240 -6.79 -2.72 -7.62
CA LEU A 240 -7.14 -3.48 -8.81
C LEU A 240 -6.05 -4.52 -9.11
N PHE A 241 -6.39 -5.81 -9.00
CA PHE A 241 -5.54 -6.90 -9.49
C PHE A 241 -5.99 -7.30 -10.90
N VAL A 242 -5.03 -7.42 -11.83
CA VAL A 242 -5.31 -7.71 -13.24
C VAL A 242 -4.34 -8.74 -13.80
N HIS A 243 -4.87 -9.84 -14.37
CA HIS A 243 -4.12 -10.88 -15.09
C HIS A 243 -2.99 -11.53 -14.27
N CYS A 244 -3.20 -11.71 -12.96
CA CYS A 244 -2.28 -12.42 -12.11
C CYS A 244 -2.62 -13.93 -12.10
N ASN A 245 -1.62 -14.80 -12.30
CA ASN A 245 -1.87 -16.24 -12.25
C ASN A 245 -2.29 -16.68 -10.84
N SER A 246 -1.70 -16.05 -9.80
CA SER A 246 -1.97 -16.34 -8.39
C SER A 246 -1.71 -15.12 -7.51
N ARG A 247 -1.90 -15.24 -6.20
CA ARG A 247 -1.59 -14.24 -5.16
C ARG A 247 -2.28 -12.89 -5.36
N THR A 248 -3.64 -12.88 -5.33
CA THR A 248 -4.44 -11.64 -5.48
C THR A 248 -5.26 -11.24 -4.23
N PRO A 249 -4.66 -11.14 -3.05
CA PRO A 249 -3.30 -11.49 -2.67
C PRO A 249 -3.17 -12.91 -2.08
N ARG A 250 -1.94 -13.38 -1.83
CA ARG A 250 -1.63 -14.33 -0.76
C ARG A 250 -1.51 -13.55 0.54
N PHE A 251 -2.30 -13.86 1.54
CA PHE A 251 -2.05 -13.35 2.88
C PHE A 251 -0.82 -14.01 3.49
N ASN A 252 0.06 -13.22 4.10
CA ASN A 252 1.30 -13.76 4.66
C ASN A 252 1.01 -14.76 5.79
N GLY A 253 0.02 -14.48 6.60
CA GLY A 253 -0.26 -15.24 7.80
C GLY A 253 0.71 -14.91 8.94
N SER A 254 0.42 -15.45 10.10
CA SER A 254 1.31 -15.37 11.27
C SER A 254 2.48 -16.37 11.13
N ARG A 255 3.04 -16.51 9.92
CA ARG A 255 4.12 -17.47 9.61
C ARG A 255 5.45 -17.07 10.26
N TYR A 256 6.48 -17.82 9.94
CA TYR A 256 7.83 -17.68 10.47
C TYR A 256 7.86 -17.88 11.98
N THR A 257 8.22 -16.89 12.75
CA THR A 257 8.33 -16.97 14.22
C THR A 257 7.15 -16.33 14.97
N HIS A 258 6.10 -15.91 14.26
CA HIS A 258 4.98 -15.19 14.86
C HIS A 258 3.92 -16.15 15.43
N PRO A 259 3.32 -15.82 16.58
CA PRO A 259 2.20 -16.58 17.13
C PRO A 259 0.92 -16.37 16.31
N ALA A 260 -0.04 -17.28 16.46
CA ALA A 260 -1.37 -17.09 15.90
C ALA A 260 -2.00 -15.77 16.41
N GLY A 261 -2.67 -15.03 15.53
CA GLY A 261 -3.25 -13.71 15.81
C GLY A 261 -2.29 -12.53 15.62
N PHE A 262 -1.02 -12.76 15.26
CA PHE A 262 -0.09 -11.68 14.97
C PHE A 262 -0.52 -10.84 13.77
N GLU A 263 -0.88 -11.49 12.66
CA GLU A 263 -1.31 -10.79 11.45
C GLU A 263 -2.78 -10.39 11.54
N ASN A 264 -3.07 -9.11 11.24
CA ASN A 264 -4.43 -8.55 11.23
C ASN A 264 -4.60 -7.65 10.00
N CYS A 265 -5.45 -8.08 9.06
CA CYS A 265 -5.60 -7.41 7.77
C CYS A 265 -7.05 -7.09 7.44
N ASP A 266 -7.25 -5.90 6.88
CA ASP A 266 -8.52 -5.44 6.34
C ASP A 266 -8.43 -5.35 4.81
N PHE A 267 -9.09 -6.28 4.10
CA PHE A 267 -9.11 -6.36 2.64
C PHE A 267 -10.52 -6.06 2.14
N ARG A 268 -10.74 -4.81 1.69
CA ARG A 268 -12.08 -4.36 1.28
C ARG A 268 -12.09 -3.53 0.01
N ASN A 269 -13.22 -3.58 -0.68
CA ASN A 269 -13.49 -2.78 -1.88
C ASN A 269 -12.42 -2.93 -2.98
N ASN A 270 -11.69 -4.06 -3.00
CA ASN A 270 -10.75 -4.35 -4.08
C ASN A 270 -11.47 -5.00 -5.27
N VAL A 271 -10.90 -4.88 -6.45
CA VAL A 271 -11.34 -5.56 -7.67
C VAL A 271 -10.29 -6.58 -8.08
N ILE A 272 -10.70 -7.82 -8.25
CA ILE A 272 -9.87 -8.93 -8.68
C ILE A 272 -10.36 -9.41 -10.04
N TYR A 273 -9.54 -9.25 -11.08
CA TYR A 273 -9.88 -9.60 -12.44
C TYR A 273 -8.91 -10.59 -13.06
N ASP A 274 -9.44 -11.61 -13.71
CA ASP A 274 -8.71 -12.57 -14.57
C ASP A 274 -7.52 -13.24 -13.86
N TRP A 275 -7.78 -13.79 -12.65
CA TRP A 275 -6.81 -14.66 -11.99
C TRP A 275 -6.73 -16.03 -12.72
N GLY A 276 -5.55 -16.65 -12.71
CA GLY A 276 -5.34 -17.93 -13.37
C GLY A 276 -5.72 -19.12 -12.48
N GLU A 277 -4.80 -19.51 -11.62
CA GLU A 277 -4.90 -20.73 -10.80
C GLU A 277 -5.43 -20.47 -9.39
N ASN A 278 -5.08 -19.34 -8.79
CA ASN A 278 -5.49 -19.00 -7.44
C ASN A 278 -5.76 -17.49 -7.31
N ASN A 279 -6.70 -17.14 -6.45
CA ASN A 279 -7.02 -15.75 -6.16
C ASN A 279 -6.56 -15.36 -4.74
N VAL A 280 -7.48 -15.03 -3.83
CA VAL A 280 -7.19 -14.71 -2.43
C VAL A 280 -7.03 -15.98 -1.63
N TYR A 281 -5.91 -16.15 -0.91
CA TYR A 281 -5.65 -17.38 -0.19
C TYR A 281 -4.66 -17.24 0.97
N ALA A 282 -4.45 -18.35 1.67
CA ALA A 282 -3.53 -18.57 2.78
C ALA A 282 -3.99 -17.94 4.09
N GLY A 283 -3.16 -17.13 4.75
CA GLY A 283 -3.51 -16.45 6.00
C GLY A 283 -3.43 -17.34 7.25
N GLU A 284 -2.46 -18.23 7.33
CA GLU A 284 -2.24 -19.16 8.43
C GLU A 284 -2.19 -18.43 9.78
N GLY A 285 -3.10 -18.73 10.68
CA GLY A 285 -3.17 -18.18 12.04
C GLY A 285 -3.47 -16.68 12.15
N GLY A 286 -3.73 -15.96 11.05
CA GLY A 286 -4.03 -14.52 11.05
C GLY A 286 -5.51 -14.19 11.22
N ASN A 287 -5.85 -12.91 11.25
CA ASN A 287 -7.20 -12.35 11.36
C ASN A 287 -7.49 -11.41 10.17
N TYR A 288 -8.62 -11.63 9.49
CA TYR A 288 -8.89 -10.96 8.21
C TYR A 288 -10.32 -10.49 8.10
N ASN A 289 -10.51 -9.26 7.64
CA ASN A 289 -11.75 -8.81 7.03
C ASN A 289 -11.65 -8.95 5.51
N ILE A 290 -12.60 -9.58 4.87
CA ILE A 290 -12.73 -9.65 3.42
C ILE A 290 -14.12 -9.14 3.05
N VAL A 291 -14.22 -7.83 2.77
CA VAL A 291 -15.48 -7.12 2.74
C VAL A 291 -15.66 -6.36 1.41
N ASN A 292 -16.81 -6.58 0.78
CA ASN A 292 -17.26 -5.82 -0.40
C ASN A 292 -16.21 -5.77 -1.54
N ASN A 293 -15.44 -6.86 -1.74
CA ASN A 293 -14.56 -6.99 -2.89
C ASN A 293 -15.35 -7.51 -4.12
N TYR A 294 -14.93 -7.13 -5.31
CA TYR A 294 -15.50 -7.54 -6.57
C TYR A 294 -14.61 -8.55 -7.29
N TYR A 295 -15.10 -9.77 -7.47
CA TYR A 295 -14.39 -10.85 -8.15
C TYR A 295 -14.97 -11.04 -9.55
N LYS A 296 -14.17 -10.76 -10.58
CA LYS A 296 -14.54 -10.85 -11.99
C LYS A 296 -13.67 -11.85 -12.73
N PRO A 297 -14.10 -13.09 -12.92
CA PRO A 297 -13.37 -14.05 -13.73
C PRO A 297 -13.18 -13.55 -15.16
N GLY A 298 -11.99 -13.78 -15.70
CA GLY A 298 -11.64 -13.41 -17.08
C GLY A 298 -11.30 -14.61 -17.95
N PRO A 299 -10.69 -14.36 -19.14
CA PRO A 299 -10.32 -15.42 -20.08
C PRO A 299 -9.30 -16.43 -19.55
N SER A 300 -8.38 -16.01 -18.66
CA SER A 300 -7.35 -16.88 -18.08
C SER A 300 -7.82 -17.66 -16.87
N THR A 301 -8.98 -17.30 -16.28
CA THR A 301 -9.45 -17.92 -15.02
C THR A 301 -9.85 -19.37 -15.24
N LYS A 302 -9.16 -20.29 -14.55
CA LYS A 302 -9.44 -21.73 -14.64
C LYS A 302 -10.85 -22.07 -14.11
N PRO A 303 -11.58 -22.99 -14.74
CA PRO A 303 -12.95 -23.35 -14.34
C PRO A 303 -13.06 -23.77 -12.87
N ALA A 304 -12.11 -24.54 -12.34
CA ALA A 304 -12.12 -25.03 -10.95
C ALA A 304 -12.10 -23.94 -9.88
N VAL A 305 -11.58 -22.76 -10.19
CA VAL A 305 -11.44 -21.64 -9.24
C VAL A 305 -12.31 -20.45 -9.60
N ARG A 306 -13.15 -20.60 -10.61
CA ARG A 306 -13.90 -19.49 -11.19
C ARG A 306 -14.89 -18.82 -10.22
N ALA A 307 -15.50 -19.59 -9.34
CA ALA A 307 -16.44 -19.10 -8.34
C ALA A 307 -15.83 -18.98 -6.93
N ARG A 308 -14.54 -19.22 -6.77
CA ARG A 308 -13.88 -19.16 -5.46
C ARG A 308 -13.65 -17.72 -5.04
N LEU A 309 -13.87 -17.42 -3.73
CA LEU A 309 -13.52 -16.16 -3.09
C LEU A 309 -12.24 -16.27 -2.29
N LEU A 310 -12.06 -17.38 -1.57
CA LEU A 310 -10.98 -17.54 -0.59
C LEU A 310 -10.57 -19.01 -0.48
N ASN A 311 -9.27 -19.25 -0.33
CA ASN A 311 -8.71 -20.57 -0.03
C ASN A 311 -7.83 -20.48 1.24
N PRO A 312 -8.41 -20.63 2.46
CA PRO A 312 -7.67 -20.54 3.71
C PRO A 312 -6.66 -21.68 3.87
N TYR A 313 -5.49 -21.35 4.40
CA TYR A 313 -4.43 -22.33 4.71
C TYR A 313 -4.24 -22.48 6.23
N LYS A 314 -3.76 -23.65 6.63
CA LYS A 314 -3.16 -23.95 7.93
C LYS A 314 -1.72 -24.39 7.71
N LEU A 315 -0.89 -24.29 8.71
CA LEU A 315 0.48 -24.79 8.68
C LEU A 315 0.58 -25.94 9.69
N THR A 316 0.67 -27.17 9.19
CA THR A 316 0.69 -28.37 10.03
C THR A 316 2.09 -28.92 10.27
N LYS A 317 3.09 -28.44 9.50
CA LYS A 317 4.49 -28.89 9.53
C LYS A 317 5.40 -27.73 9.89
N GLY A 318 6.61 -28.05 10.37
CA GLY A 318 7.62 -27.06 10.75
C GLY A 318 7.64 -26.76 12.24
N SER A 319 8.46 -25.78 12.64
CA SER A 319 8.68 -25.40 14.04
C SER A 319 7.57 -24.54 14.65
N ASN A 320 6.69 -23.97 13.82
CA ASN A 320 5.59 -23.11 14.25
C ASN A 320 4.27 -23.51 13.55
N PRO A 321 3.61 -24.59 13.97
CA PRO A 321 2.31 -24.97 13.42
C PRO A 321 1.26 -23.88 13.69
N LEU A 322 0.44 -23.57 12.69
CA LEU A 322 -0.58 -22.54 12.76
C LEU A 322 -1.94 -23.09 12.30
N PRO A 323 -3.05 -22.74 12.99
CA PRO A 323 -4.38 -23.12 12.54
C PRO A 323 -4.74 -22.34 11.26
N TYR A 324 -5.88 -22.66 10.66
CA TYR A 324 -6.52 -21.75 9.71
C TYR A 324 -6.68 -20.36 10.32
N GLY A 325 -6.46 -19.31 9.53
CA GLY A 325 -6.77 -17.95 9.93
C GLY A 325 -8.26 -17.75 10.21
N LYS A 326 -8.60 -16.65 10.85
CA LYS A 326 -9.97 -16.23 11.10
C LYS A 326 -10.40 -15.16 10.10
N PHE A 327 -11.47 -15.41 9.37
CA PHE A 327 -11.95 -14.55 8.30
C PHE A 327 -13.38 -14.08 8.56
N TYR A 328 -13.58 -12.77 8.51
CA TYR A 328 -14.89 -12.17 8.40
C TYR A 328 -15.19 -11.88 6.93
N LEU A 329 -16.17 -12.57 6.35
CA LEU A 329 -16.58 -12.42 4.95
C LEU A 329 -17.95 -11.78 4.87
N ALA A 330 -18.06 -10.63 4.19
CA ALA A 330 -19.34 -9.95 3.99
C ALA A 330 -19.39 -9.14 2.69
N GLY A 331 -20.50 -9.19 1.98
CA GLY A 331 -20.79 -8.30 0.85
C GLY A 331 -19.91 -8.48 -0.38
N ASN A 332 -19.05 -9.51 -0.45
CA ASN A 332 -18.25 -9.76 -1.64
C ASN A 332 -19.12 -10.21 -2.80
N TYR A 333 -18.89 -9.62 -3.98
CA TYR A 333 -19.59 -9.93 -5.20
C TYR A 333 -18.76 -10.87 -6.08
N GLN A 334 -19.31 -12.05 -6.38
CA GLN A 334 -18.70 -13.04 -7.27
C GLN A 334 -19.51 -13.12 -8.56
N GLU A 335 -18.98 -12.54 -9.63
CA GLU A 335 -19.70 -12.39 -10.89
C GLU A 335 -20.07 -13.74 -11.56
N ALA A 336 -19.31 -14.81 -11.28
CA ALA A 336 -19.59 -16.13 -11.82
C ALA A 336 -20.64 -16.93 -11.04
N SER A 337 -21.07 -16.47 -9.85
CA SER A 337 -22.00 -17.23 -9.01
C SER A 337 -22.86 -16.32 -8.15
N ALA A 338 -24.15 -16.27 -8.46
CA ALA A 338 -25.15 -15.57 -7.64
C ALA A 338 -25.27 -16.21 -6.24
N GLU A 339 -25.11 -17.53 -6.12
CA GLU A 339 -25.11 -18.22 -4.83
C GLU A 339 -23.95 -17.77 -3.94
N VAL A 340 -22.74 -17.66 -4.49
CA VAL A 340 -21.56 -17.20 -3.74
C VAL A 340 -21.70 -15.72 -3.38
N THR A 341 -22.28 -14.91 -4.24
CA THR A 341 -22.58 -13.50 -3.94
C THR A 341 -23.57 -13.38 -2.78
N ALA A 342 -24.64 -14.16 -2.78
CA ALA A 342 -25.63 -14.16 -1.68
C ALA A 342 -25.09 -14.76 -0.38
N HIS A 343 -24.21 -15.74 -0.47
CA HIS A 343 -23.68 -16.52 0.64
C HIS A 343 -22.15 -16.70 0.50
N ASN A 344 -21.37 -15.70 0.87
CA ASN A 344 -19.92 -15.65 0.60
C ASN A 344 -19.14 -16.90 1.04
N TRP A 345 -19.55 -17.54 2.14
CA TRP A 345 -18.90 -18.78 2.62
C TRP A 345 -19.11 -19.98 1.65
N ARG A 346 -20.01 -19.90 0.67
CA ARG A 346 -20.11 -20.90 -0.42
C ARG A 346 -18.92 -20.85 -1.39
N GLY A 347 -18.25 -19.71 -1.47
CA GLY A 347 -17.03 -19.52 -2.27
C GLY A 347 -15.71 -19.81 -1.53
N VAL A 348 -15.76 -20.41 -0.36
CA VAL A 348 -14.57 -20.76 0.42
C VAL A 348 -14.21 -22.22 0.19
N ASP A 349 -12.97 -22.46 -0.21
CA ASP A 349 -12.36 -23.77 -0.45
C ASP A 349 -11.19 -23.97 0.54
N MET A 350 -11.37 -24.89 1.50
CA MET A 350 -10.40 -25.09 2.60
C MET A 350 -9.20 -25.92 2.11
N HIS A 351 -8.02 -25.34 2.10
CA HIS A 351 -6.80 -26.05 1.73
C HIS A 351 -6.51 -27.19 2.74
N GLU A 352 -6.26 -28.38 2.25
CA GLU A 352 -6.09 -29.59 3.10
C GLU A 352 -7.22 -29.76 4.14
N GLY A 353 -8.45 -29.43 3.75
CA GLY A 353 -9.63 -29.50 4.59
C GLY A 353 -10.88 -29.87 3.81
N THR A 354 -11.99 -29.87 4.50
CA THR A 354 -13.32 -30.14 3.98
C THR A 354 -14.22 -28.93 4.15
N ARG A 355 -15.41 -28.96 3.55
CA ARG A 355 -16.40 -27.93 3.77
C ARG A 355 -16.86 -27.80 5.24
N ALA A 356 -16.83 -28.86 6.02
CA ALA A 356 -17.15 -28.80 7.45
C ALA A 356 -16.12 -27.95 8.22
N ASP A 357 -14.87 -27.89 7.74
CA ASP A 357 -13.80 -27.13 8.40
C ASP A 357 -13.95 -25.61 8.24
N THR A 358 -14.86 -25.12 7.38
CA THR A 358 -15.11 -23.68 7.24
C THR A 358 -15.47 -23.00 8.55
N ALA A 359 -16.14 -23.72 9.47
CA ALA A 359 -16.46 -23.22 10.82
C ALA A 359 -15.19 -22.87 11.63
N LEU A 360 -14.07 -23.56 11.37
CA LEU A 360 -12.79 -23.27 12.03
C LEU A 360 -12.18 -21.94 11.59
N ALA A 361 -12.51 -21.47 10.38
CA ALA A 361 -11.99 -20.25 9.79
C ALA A 361 -12.93 -19.03 9.94
N GLN A 362 -14.17 -19.23 10.39
CA GLN A 362 -15.13 -18.14 10.52
C GLN A 362 -14.84 -17.20 11.69
N ALA A 363 -14.91 -15.89 11.43
CA ALA A 363 -15.03 -14.85 12.46
C ALA A 363 -16.48 -14.35 12.48
N PRO A 364 -17.15 -14.29 13.65
CA PRO A 364 -18.57 -13.90 13.74
C PRO A 364 -18.82 -12.40 13.57
N ARG A 365 -17.78 -11.58 13.67
CA ARG A 365 -17.81 -10.11 13.51
C ARG A 365 -16.50 -9.61 12.93
N PRO A 366 -16.49 -8.42 12.31
CA PRO A 366 -15.26 -7.85 11.78
C PRO A 366 -14.26 -7.50 12.88
N PHE A 367 -12.98 -7.52 12.53
CA PHE A 367 -11.88 -7.01 13.35
C PHE A 367 -11.78 -5.50 13.17
N ASP A 368 -11.51 -4.75 14.24
CA ASP A 368 -11.31 -3.31 14.18
C ASP A 368 -9.85 -3.00 13.76
N LEU A 369 -9.67 -2.50 12.54
CA LEU A 369 -8.36 -2.21 11.93
C LEU A 369 -8.27 -0.76 11.43
N GLY A 370 -9.16 0.10 11.93
CA GLY A 370 -9.26 1.50 11.55
C GLY A 370 -10.30 1.76 10.46
N PRO A 371 -10.75 3.01 10.34
CA PRO A 371 -11.81 3.38 9.42
C PRO A 371 -11.34 3.34 7.97
N VAL A 372 -12.17 2.73 7.12
CA VAL A 372 -12.11 2.81 5.66
C VAL A 372 -13.53 3.04 5.16
N ALA A 373 -13.75 4.09 4.37
CA ALA A 373 -15.01 4.33 3.71
C ALA A 373 -15.36 3.12 2.84
N THR A 374 -16.53 2.55 3.08
CA THR A 374 -16.88 1.25 2.51
C THR A 374 -18.10 1.40 1.61
N GLN A 375 -17.94 1.08 0.34
CA GLN A 375 -19.01 1.01 -0.66
C GLN A 375 -19.47 -0.44 -0.84
N THR A 376 -20.61 -0.64 -1.49
CA THR A 376 -20.94 -1.96 -2.01
C THR A 376 -19.89 -2.43 -3.03
N ALA A 377 -19.73 -3.74 -3.22
CA ALA A 377 -18.74 -4.26 -4.17
C ALA A 377 -18.93 -3.72 -5.61
N THR A 378 -20.17 -3.50 -6.01
CA THR A 378 -20.51 -2.97 -7.34
C THR A 378 -20.19 -1.49 -7.51
N GLU A 379 -20.37 -0.69 -6.46
CA GLU A 379 -19.93 0.72 -6.44
C GLU A 379 -18.41 0.81 -6.42
N ALA A 380 -17.75 0.01 -5.56
CA ALA A 380 -16.29 -0.09 -5.50
C ALA A 380 -15.67 -0.47 -6.86
N TYR A 381 -16.31 -1.38 -7.62
CA TYR A 381 -15.87 -1.73 -8.97
C TYR A 381 -15.77 -0.51 -9.87
N GLN A 382 -16.77 0.38 -9.86
CA GLN A 382 -16.74 1.60 -10.69
C GLN A 382 -15.66 2.59 -10.23
N LEU A 383 -15.55 2.81 -8.91
CA LEU A 383 -14.59 3.72 -8.32
C LEU A 383 -13.14 3.24 -8.55
N VAL A 384 -12.87 1.96 -8.35
CA VAL A 384 -11.55 1.36 -8.58
C VAL A 384 -11.14 1.45 -10.05
N LEU A 385 -12.04 1.18 -11.00
CA LEU A 385 -11.71 1.35 -12.41
C LEU A 385 -11.47 2.81 -12.80
N ALA A 386 -12.06 3.75 -12.10
CA ALA A 386 -11.80 5.18 -12.31
C ALA A 386 -10.48 5.62 -11.64
N GLY A 387 -10.19 5.18 -10.40
CA GLY A 387 -9.16 5.73 -9.53
C GLY A 387 -7.88 4.92 -9.40
N ALA A 388 -7.89 3.58 -9.53
CA ALA A 388 -6.71 2.78 -9.23
C ALA A 388 -5.53 3.01 -10.19
N GLY A 389 -4.31 2.89 -9.66
CA GLY A 389 -3.05 3.10 -10.37
C GLY A 389 -2.57 4.54 -10.37
N ALA A 390 -1.46 4.80 -11.03
CA ALA A 390 -0.85 6.12 -11.14
C ALA A 390 -1.67 7.02 -12.09
N THR A 391 -2.78 7.56 -11.58
CA THR A 391 -3.72 8.40 -12.34
C THR A 391 -3.28 9.84 -12.45
N ARG A 392 -2.31 10.27 -11.68
CA ARG A 392 -1.74 11.62 -11.72
C ARG A 392 -0.28 11.59 -12.13
N PRO A 393 0.16 12.58 -12.91
CA PRO A 393 -0.63 13.63 -13.56
C PRO A 393 -1.58 13.07 -14.64
N ALA A 394 -1.30 11.87 -15.18
CA ALA A 394 -2.14 11.18 -16.16
C ALA A 394 -1.93 9.68 -16.09
N ARG A 395 -2.99 8.90 -16.33
CA ARG A 395 -2.90 7.45 -16.50
C ARG A 395 -2.23 7.13 -17.83
N ASP A 396 -1.21 6.26 -17.83
CA ASP A 396 -0.51 5.87 -19.07
C ASP A 396 -1.33 4.87 -19.93
N THR A 397 -0.81 4.58 -21.12
CA THR A 397 -1.52 3.71 -22.09
C THR A 397 -1.64 2.26 -21.64
N LEU A 398 -0.71 1.75 -20.79
CA LEU A 398 -0.82 0.41 -20.23
C LEU A 398 -1.96 0.33 -19.21
N ASP A 399 -2.00 1.23 -18.23
CA ASP A 399 -3.07 1.25 -17.24
C ASP A 399 -4.44 1.51 -17.89
N GLN A 400 -4.51 2.38 -18.90
CA GLN A 400 -5.74 2.58 -19.69
C GLN A 400 -6.19 1.30 -20.38
N ARG A 401 -5.26 0.55 -20.98
CA ARG A 401 -5.55 -0.74 -21.62
C ARG A 401 -6.06 -1.75 -20.58
N LEU A 402 -5.38 -1.89 -19.44
CA LEU A 402 -5.78 -2.85 -18.40
C LEU A 402 -7.18 -2.55 -17.87
N VAL A 403 -7.49 -1.30 -17.57
CA VAL A 403 -8.84 -0.89 -17.14
C VAL A 403 -9.90 -1.22 -18.22
N ARG A 404 -9.58 -1.02 -19.48
CA ARG A 404 -10.46 -1.39 -20.60
C ARG A 404 -10.66 -2.91 -20.69
N GLU A 405 -9.59 -3.68 -20.52
CA GLU A 405 -9.64 -5.16 -20.51
C GLU A 405 -10.54 -5.68 -19.38
N VAL A 406 -10.45 -5.09 -18.18
CA VAL A 406 -11.38 -5.40 -17.08
C VAL A 406 -12.84 -5.12 -17.48
N ARG A 407 -13.12 -3.96 -18.07
CA ARG A 407 -14.50 -3.59 -18.49
C ARG A 407 -15.04 -4.55 -19.53
N LEU A 408 -14.25 -4.87 -20.54
CA LEU A 408 -14.65 -5.66 -21.71
C LEU A 408 -14.50 -7.18 -21.49
N ARG A 409 -13.96 -7.63 -20.37
CA ARG A 409 -13.62 -9.04 -20.09
C ARG A 409 -12.69 -9.62 -21.16
N THR A 410 -11.61 -8.91 -21.45
CA THR A 410 -10.60 -9.27 -22.44
C THR A 410 -9.20 -9.27 -21.80
N GLY A 411 -8.17 -9.47 -22.61
CA GLY A 411 -6.78 -9.58 -22.11
C GLY A 411 -6.45 -11.00 -21.65
N ARG A 412 -5.28 -11.17 -21.08
CA ARG A 412 -4.79 -12.48 -20.63
C ARG A 412 -3.57 -12.33 -19.72
N ILE A 413 -3.23 -13.37 -18.99
CA ILE A 413 -1.93 -13.60 -18.37
C ILE A 413 -0.86 -13.64 -19.49
N ILE A 414 0.30 -13.02 -19.24
CA ILE A 414 1.38 -12.85 -20.22
C ILE A 414 2.71 -13.41 -19.67
N ASP A 415 3.62 -13.75 -20.58
CA ASP A 415 4.93 -14.32 -20.24
C ASP A 415 6.07 -13.28 -20.31
N VAL A 416 5.96 -12.30 -21.19
CA VAL A 416 6.93 -11.22 -21.38
C VAL A 416 6.18 -9.89 -21.50
N GLN A 417 6.77 -8.79 -21.03
CA GLN A 417 6.19 -7.44 -21.15
C GLN A 417 5.73 -7.17 -22.60
N GLY A 418 4.53 -6.58 -22.73
CA GLY A 418 3.89 -6.40 -24.02
C GLY A 418 3.13 -7.62 -24.55
N GLY A 419 3.15 -8.77 -23.83
CA GLY A 419 2.46 -10.01 -24.25
C GLY A 419 3.22 -10.82 -25.30
N TYR A 420 4.50 -10.60 -25.43
CA TYR A 420 5.38 -11.41 -26.27
C TYR A 420 5.60 -12.82 -25.68
N PRO A 421 5.99 -13.81 -26.51
CA PRO A 421 6.36 -15.14 -26.04
C PRO A 421 7.62 -15.12 -25.17
N HIS A 422 7.77 -16.13 -24.29
CA HIS A 422 8.99 -16.39 -23.54
C HIS A 422 10.22 -16.44 -24.47
N GLY A 423 11.34 -15.90 -24.00
CA GLY A 423 12.60 -15.84 -24.76
C GLY A 423 12.65 -14.70 -25.80
N THR A 424 11.63 -13.85 -25.90
CA THR A 424 11.71 -12.65 -26.76
C THR A 424 12.83 -11.73 -26.27
N PRO A 425 13.78 -11.34 -27.17
CA PRO A 425 14.87 -10.44 -26.79
C PRO A 425 14.36 -9.12 -26.22
N TYR A 426 15.02 -8.61 -25.18
CA TYR A 426 14.65 -7.33 -24.56
C TYR A 426 14.60 -6.16 -25.58
N ALA A 427 15.49 -6.12 -26.55
CA ALA A 427 15.49 -5.11 -27.62
C ALA A 427 14.16 -5.02 -28.40
N VAL A 428 13.38 -6.12 -28.43
CA VAL A 428 12.03 -6.17 -29.00
C VAL A 428 11.00 -5.77 -27.96
N SER A 429 11.03 -6.41 -26.78
CA SER A 429 10.02 -6.25 -25.74
C SER A 429 10.11 -4.90 -25.01
N GLN A 430 11.24 -4.20 -25.03
CA GLN A 430 11.36 -2.85 -24.46
C GLN A 430 10.39 -1.83 -25.03
N LYS A 431 9.85 -2.07 -26.24
CA LYS A 431 8.83 -1.22 -26.86
C LYS A 431 7.48 -1.28 -26.15
N ALA A 432 7.30 -2.21 -25.20
CA ALA A 432 6.08 -2.33 -24.41
C ALA A 432 5.93 -1.19 -23.39
N TRP A 433 7.02 -0.56 -22.94
CA TRP A 433 6.92 0.55 -22.01
C TRP A 433 6.19 1.74 -22.64
N PRO A 434 5.16 2.28 -21.96
CA PRO A 434 4.49 3.48 -22.42
C PRO A 434 5.47 4.67 -22.52
N VAL A 435 5.37 5.44 -23.59
CA VAL A 435 6.10 6.69 -23.73
C VAL A 435 5.45 7.73 -22.82
N LEU A 436 6.12 8.11 -21.75
CA LEU A 436 5.68 9.17 -20.86
C LEU A 436 6.19 10.50 -21.40
N LYS A 437 5.28 11.26 -22.02
CA LYS A 437 5.63 12.57 -22.59
C LYS A 437 6.03 13.52 -21.48
N THR A 438 7.18 14.17 -21.60
CA THR A 438 7.59 15.24 -20.69
C THR A 438 6.88 16.54 -21.03
N ALA A 439 6.76 17.42 -20.04
CA ALA A 439 6.37 18.81 -20.18
C ALA A 439 7.34 19.67 -19.36
N PRO A 440 7.48 20.97 -19.66
CA PRO A 440 8.26 21.86 -18.82
C PRO A 440 7.76 21.82 -17.38
N ALA A 441 8.66 21.69 -16.41
CA ALA A 441 8.32 21.84 -15.01
C ALA A 441 7.88 23.28 -14.75
N PRO A 442 6.84 23.49 -13.92
CA PRO A 442 6.50 24.84 -13.47
C PRO A 442 7.68 25.50 -12.76
N LEU A 443 7.83 26.84 -12.90
CA LEU A 443 8.86 27.57 -12.20
C LEU A 443 8.68 27.46 -10.68
N ASP A 444 9.76 27.25 -9.96
CA ASP A 444 9.86 27.16 -8.50
C ASP A 444 11.20 27.80 -8.15
N THR A 445 11.16 29.08 -7.76
CA THR A 445 12.35 29.95 -7.68
C THR A 445 13.19 29.65 -6.45
N ASP A 446 12.60 29.22 -5.34
CA ASP A 446 13.30 28.95 -4.08
C ASP A 446 13.48 27.45 -3.79
N HIS A 447 13.04 26.58 -4.73
CA HIS A 447 13.21 25.13 -4.69
C HIS A 447 12.61 24.47 -3.46
N ASP A 448 11.44 24.93 -3.05
CA ASP A 448 10.74 24.42 -1.88
C ASP A 448 9.70 23.32 -2.23
N GLY A 449 9.55 23.03 -3.51
CA GLY A 449 8.67 22.01 -4.07
C GLY A 449 7.29 22.52 -4.45
N MET A 450 7.01 23.83 -4.27
CA MET A 450 5.78 24.48 -4.68
C MET A 450 6.07 25.45 -5.84
N PRO A 451 5.29 25.45 -6.93
CA PRO A 451 5.51 26.39 -8.02
C PRO A 451 5.19 27.85 -7.65
N ASP A 452 5.98 28.80 -8.12
CA ASP A 452 5.79 30.26 -7.93
C ASP A 452 4.34 30.73 -8.16
N ALA A 453 3.72 30.22 -9.22
CA ALA A 453 2.35 30.57 -9.56
C ALA A 453 1.34 30.06 -8.53
N TRP A 454 1.57 28.86 -7.98
CA TRP A 454 0.73 28.27 -6.93
C TRP A 454 0.90 29.03 -5.62
N GLU A 455 2.15 29.33 -5.24
CA GLU A 455 2.45 30.11 -4.03
C GLU A 455 1.82 31.48 -4.07
N THR A 456 1.98 32.20 -5.20
CA THR A 456 1.34 33.53 -5.39
C THR A 456 -0.18 33.46 -5.22
N ALA A 457 -0.82 32.40 -5.77
CA ALA A 457 -2.26 32.19 -5.64
C ALA A 457 -2.68 31.94 -4.18
N HIS A 458 -1.78 31.32 -3.39
CA HIS A 458 -2.00 31.01 -1.97
C HIS A 458 -1.42 32.08 -1.01
N LYS A 459 -0.99 33.23 -1.53
CA LYS A 459 -0.42 34.35 -0.76
C LYS A 459 0.85 33.98 0.01
N LEU A 460 1.63 33.07 -0.57
CA LEU A 460 2.98 32.72 -0.16
C LEU A 460 4.01 33.55 -0.94
N ASN A 461 5.27 33.43 -0.56
CA ASN A 461 6.36 34.17 -1.19
C ASN A 461 7.27 33.24 -1.99
N PRO A 462 7.25 33.26 -3.34
CA PRO A 462 8.07 32.42 -4.22
C PRO A 462 9.60 32.56 -4.05
N LYS A 463 10.06 33.27 -3.05
CA LYS A 463 11.49 33.46 -2.71
C LYS A 463 11.78 33.13 -1.24
N ASP A 464 10.87 32.48 -0.54
CA ASP A 464 11.03 32.11 0.88
C ASP A 464 10.68 30.64 1.10
N ALA A 465 11.61 29.76 0.80
CA ALA A 465 11.47 28.31 0.93
C ALA A 465 11.01 27.80 2.32
N ARG A 466 10.93 28.68 3.34
CA ARG A 466 10.46 28.28 4.67
C ARG A 466 8.94 28.23 4.75
N ASP A 467 8.25 28.89 3.83
CA ASP A 467 6.79 28.97 3.89
C ASP A 467 6.10 27.67 3.47
N ARG A 468 6.81 26.72 2.83
CA ARG A 468 6.35 25.33 2.66
C ARG A 468 5.92 24.66 3.97
N ALA A 469 6.48 25.09 5.10
CA ALA A 469 6.18 24.55 6.43
C ALA A 469 5.07 25.33 7.16
N LYS A 470 4.58 26.45 6.62
CA LYS A 470 3.46 27.20 7.23
C LYS A 470 2.23 26.31 7.34
N PRO A 471 1.49 26.39 8.46
CA PRO A 471 0.21 25.68 8.57
C PRO A 471 -0.81 26.21 7.53
N GLY A 472 -1.33 25.30 6.74
CA GLY A 472 -2.39 25.51 5.78
C GLY A 472 -3.74 24.93 6.22
N PRO A 473 -4.68 24.76 5.29
CA PRO A 473 -5.99 24.14 5.54
C PRO A 473 -5.85 22.80 6.25
N GLY A 474 -6.73 22.55 7.20
CA GLY A 474 -6.73 21.30 7.98
C GLY A 474 -5.52 21.10 8.89
N GLY A 475 -4.59 22.09 8.98
CA GLY A 475 -3.36 22.01 9.77
C GLY A 475 -2.19 21.35 9.05
N TYR A 476 -2.34 21.01 7.77
CA TYR A 476 -1.24 20.48 6.95
C TYR A 476 -0.21 21.56 6.61
N PRO A 477 1.09 21.25 6.50
CA PRO A 477 2.07 22.15 5.91
C PRO A 477 1.65 22.54 4.46
N MET A 478 1.96 23.76 4.03
CA MET A 478 1.57 24.23 2.69
C MET A 478 2.07 23.34 1.56
N LEU A 479 3.28 22.78 1.67
CA LEU A 479 3.75 21.78 0.72
C LEU A 479 2.80 20.58 0.62
N GLU A 480 2.30 20.06 1.73
CA GLU A 480 1.34 18.93 1.70
C GLU A 480 -0.03 19.35 1.15
N VAL A 481 -0.46 20.60 1.37
CA VAL A 481 -1.64 21.16 0.71
C VAL A 481 -1.46 21.15 -0.80
N TYR A 482 -0.31 21.64 -1.29
CA TYR A 482 0.03 21.56 -2.72
C TYR A 482 0.00 20.13 -3.25
N LEU A 483 0.63 19.19 -2.54
CA LEU A 483 0.66 17.79 -2.95
C LEU A 483 -0.74 17.15 -2.98
N ALA A 484 -1.62 17.53 -2.06
CA ALA A 484 -3.01 17.07 -2.03
C ALA A 484 -3.82 17.63 -3.21
N GLU A 485 -3.69 18.90 -3.53
CA GLU A 485 -4.32 19.49 -4.72
C GLU A 485 -3.82 18.83 -6.01
N ARG A 486 -2.51 18.52 -6.09
CA ARG A 486 -1.95 17.76 -7.24
C ARG A 486 -2.52 16.35 -7.34
N ALA A 487 -2.90 15.76 -6.23
CA ALA A 487 -3.59 14.47 -6.18
C ALA A 487 -5.09 14.57 -6.56
N GLY A 488 -5.69 15.76 -6.40
CA GLY A 488 -7.11 16.01 -6.63
C GLY A 488 -7.97 15.81 -5.37
N GLU A 489 -7.36 16.05 -4.21
CA GLU A 489 -7.94 15.92 -2.87
C GLU A 489 -8.35 17.29 -2.27
#